data_71895ff51d355f0b2615cd51d340f7ff
#
_entry.id   71895ff51d355f0b2615cd51d340f7ff
#
_cell.length_a   1.000
_cell.length_b   1.000
_cell.length_c   1.000
_cell.angle_alpha   90.00
_cell.angle_beta   90.00
_cell.angle_gamma   90.00
#
_symmetry.space_group_name_H-M   'P 1'
#
loop_
_entity.id
_entity.type
_entity.pdbx_description
1 polymer ?
#
loop_
_entity_poly.entity_id
_entity_poly.type
_entity_poly.pdbx_seq_one_letter_code
_entity_poly.pdbx_strand_id
1 'polypeptide(L)'
;MPLLWTEDQIKAAHKDFRVFVFMVWKSIGLPDPTPIQYDIAKYLMDTPTDRSIIEGFRGVAKSFLTCAYTVWMLWKDPQLKVLVVSASKDRADANAVFIKRIIYLLPFLEPLQTQRGQRDTQNLFDVGLAVPDISPSVKSVGITGQITGSRADLLIADDVEVPNNSGTQVQRDKLGEAVKEFDAILKPGGKIIYLGTPQNEMSLYNELTKRGYKRRIWTVLYPSSITERETYGSDLAPFIAEPYDEDPEKYADKLTPTDPDRFNIEEIEKRKLSYGKAGFSLQFMLNTNLSDAEKYPLKVKDFIVSDLDMKQTSLKWAWCSDGAKRLLDVPSVALKGDYFYSPLSRSEEVSEYSGTVMAIDPSGRGKDETAYSIIKFLNGYLFIMDIGGYHEGYSEGTLTTLANKAKFYNVNEVVIESNFGDGMFSQLLKPVLNRIHPCAVQEINNRQQKEKRIIDTLEPLLMSHKIVLNQSVIMDDYRVYERQPAYSFVYQMTRLCDERGALAHDDRLDAVAMAVAYWHDVLDRDANVGMEEHLEEELEMWADPDGGALNWGKPEVFNDKLSLGKMHVSNLNPFRKP
;
A
#
# COMPACT_ATOMS: atom_id res chain seq x y z
N MET A 1 47.14 -2.68 17.10
CA MET A 1 47.14 -3.39 18.38
C MET A 1 45.68 -3.50 18.86
N PRO A 2 45.24 -4.65 19.40
CA PRO A 2 43.91 -4.72 20.00
C PRO A 2 43.83 -3.71 21.15
N LEU A 3 42.72 -3.01 21.28
CA LEU A 3 42.47 -2.09 22.39
C LEU A 3 42.44 -2.89 23.69
N LEU A 4 43.27 -2.54 24.66
CA LEU A 4 43.27 -3.15 26.01
C LEU A 4 42.24 -2.40 26.86
N TRP A 5 41.18 -3.08 27.26
CA TRP A 5 40.15 -2.57 28.16
C TRP A 5 40.50 -2.92 29.62
N THR A 6 40.24 -2.01 30.56
CA THR A 6 40.44 -2.28 31.98
C THR A 6 39.33 -3.21 32.51
N GLU A 7 39.62 -3.92 33.62
CA GLU A 7 38.61 -4.78 34.26
C GLU A 7 37.31 -4.03 34.62
N ASP A 8 37.47 -2.76 35.08
CA ASP A 8 36.29 -1.96 35.45
C ASP A 8 35.46 -1.58 34.23
N GLN A 9 36.09 -1.28 33.10
CA GLN A 9 35.40 -1.06 31.84
C GLN A 9 34.69 -2.31 31.37
N ILE A 10 35.30 -3.47 31.47
CA ILE A 10 34.69 -4.76 31.11
C ILE A 10 33.50 -5.06 32.02
N LYS A 11 33.63 -4.85 33.34
CA LYS A 11 32.51 -4.99 34.28
C LYS A 11 31.36 -4.04 33.97
N ALA A 12 31.67 -2.78 33.63
CA ALA A 12 30.69 -1.80 33.23
C ALA A 12 29.96 -2.21 31.94
N ALA A 13 30.68 -2.70 30.92
CA ALA A 13 30.11 -3.19 29.66
C ALA A 13 29.22 -4.45 29.85
N HIS A 14 29.58 -5.31 30.80
CA HIS A 14 28.73 -6.46 31.12
C HIS A 14 27.39 -6.04 31.74
N LYS A 15 27.34 -4.95 32.48
CA LYS A 15 26.11 -4.42 33.10
C LYS A 15 25.27 -3.58 32.15
N ASP A 16 25.94 -2.73 31.37
CA ASP A 16 25.29 -1.75 30.49
C ASP A 16 25.67 -1.98 29.04
N PHE A 17 24.67 -2.33 28.24
CA PHE A 17 24.86 -2.61 26.81
C PHE A 17 25.39 -1.40 26.04
N ARG A 18 25.09 -0.17 26.45
CA ARG A 18 25.61 1.05 25.81
C ARG A 18 27.14 1.14 25.91
N VAL A 19 27.70 0.75 27.05
CA VAL A 19 29.18 0.67 27.25
C VAL A 19 29.77 -0.42 26.35
N PHE A 20 29.09 -1.56 26.21
CA PHE A 20 29.50 -2.62 25.29
C PHE A 20 29.46 -2.15 23.82
N VAL A 21 28.42 -1.43 23.41
CA VAL A 21 28.33 -0.82 22.06
C VAL A 21 29.53 0.12 21.82
N PHE A 22 29.86 0.98 22.77
CA PHE A 22 31.04 1.85 22.65
C PHE A 22 32.35 1.05 22.42
N MET A 23 32.54 -0.03 23.18
CA MET A 23 33.71 -0.89 23.02
C MET A 23 33.76 -1.57 21.65
N VAL A 24 32.65 -2.07 21.18
CA VAL A 24 32.53 -2.68 19.84
C VAL A 24 32.88 -1.64 18.77
N TRP A 25 32.25 -0.44 18.80
CA TRP A 25 32.50 0.63 17.81
C TRP A 25 33.97 1.03 17.75
N LYS A 26 34.58 1.25 18.89
CA LYS A 26 36.01 1.56 18.97
C LYS A 26 36.90 0.45 18.41
N SER A 27 36.55 -0.80 18.70
CA SER A 27 37.33 -1.97 18.27
C SER A 27 37.26 -2.24 16.77
N ILE A 28 36.13 -1.88 16.10
CA ILE A 28 35.99 -1.98 14.65
C ILE A 28 36.40 -0.70 13.91
N GLY A 29 36.88 0.33 14.62
CA GLY A 29 37.36 1.57 14.03
C GLY A 29 36.25 2.53 13.55
N LEU A 30 35.05 2.42 14.10
CA LEU A 30 33.96 3.36 13.83
C LEU A 30 34.09 4.62 14.72
N PRO A 31 33.49 5.75 14.28
CA PRO A 31 33.27 6.91 15.16
C PRO A 31 32.49 6.51 16.41
N ASP A 32 32.52 7.36 17.45
CA ASP A 32 31.75 7.09 18.66
C ASP A 32 30.27 6.91 18.36
N PRO A 33 29.59 6.02 19.09
CA PRO A 33 28.14 5.88 18.94
C PRO A 33 27.42 7.20 19.25
N THR A 34 26.47 7.57 18.42
CA THR A 34 25.72 8.82 18.57
C THR A 34 24.60 8.69 19.62
N PRO A 35 24.06 9.82 20.14
CA PRO A 35 22.98 9.79 21.13
C PRO A 35 21.79 8.92 20.72
N ILE A 36 21.38 8.96 19.45
CA ILE A 36 20.26 8.13 18.95
C ILE A 36 20.61 6.63 18.92
N GLN A 37 21.86 6.28 18.64
CA GLN A 37 22.33 4.89 18.71
C GLN A 37 22.36 4.38 20.15
N TYR A 38 22.73 5.22 21.10
CA TYR A 38 22.62 4.89 22.53
C TYR A 38 21.18 4.76 22.99
N ASP A 39 20.25 5.55 22.47
CA ASP A 39 18.81 5.42 22.80
C ASP A 39 18.25 4.09 22.27
N ILE A 40 18.59 3.69 21.04
CA ILE A 40 18.21 2.36 20.50
C ILE A 40 18.85 1.24 21.33
N ALA A 41 20.12 1.38 21.73
CA ALA A 41 20.79 0.40 22.58
C ALA A 41 20.12 0.29 23.97
N LYS A 42 19.74 1.42 24.55
CA LYS A 42 18.97 1.46 25.80
C LYS A 42 17.63 0.75 25.65
N TYR A 43 16.90 1.00 24.55
CA TYR A 43 15.64 0.31 24.29
C TYR A 43 15.81 -1.20 24.17
N LEU A 44 16.85 -1.70 23.49
CA LEU A 44 17.16 -3.13 23.41
C LEU A 44 17.41 -3.73 24.78
N MET A 45 18.12 -3.02 25.65
CA MET A 45 18.48 -3.47 26.99
C MET A 45 17.27 -3.49 27.94
N ASP A 46 16.48 -2.40 27.94
CA ASP A 46 15.48 -2.12 28.98
C ASP A 46 14.05 -2.46 28.57
N THR A 47 13.82 -2.94 27.32
CA THR A 47 12.46 -3.20 26.86
C THR A 47 11.77 -4.26 27.74
N PRO A 48 10.62 -3.94 28.32
CA PRO A 48 9.92 -4.84 29.23
C PRO A 48 9.13 -5.94 28.51
N THR A 49 9.11 -5.94 27.18
CA THR A 49 8.31 -6.86 26.36
C THR A 49 9.21 -7.88 25.66
N ASP A 50 8.66 -9.09 25.51
CA ASP A 50 9.31 -10.16 24.73
C ASP A 50 9.02 -10.04 23.23
N ARG A 51 8.20 -9.06 22.82
CA ARG A 51 7.77 -8.83 21.44
C ARG A 51 7.97 -7.36 21.09
N SER A 52 9.05 -7.05 20.37
CA SER A 52 9.38 -5.66 20.02
C SER A 52 9.66 -5.46 18.54
N ILE A 53 9.37 -4.24 18.07
CA ILE A 53 9.65 -3.77 16.71
C ILE A 53 10.46 -2.49 16.82
N ILE A 54 11.61 -2.45 16.15
CA ILE A 54 12.51 -1.31 16.04
C ILE A 54 12.45 -0.80 14.60
N GLU A 55 11.75 0.28 14.39
CA GLU A 55 11.75 1.00 13.12
C GLU A 55 12.71 2.20 13.23
N GLY A 56 13.82 2.13 12.57
CA GLY A 56 14.78 3.21 12.54
C GLY A 56 15.14 3.59 11.12
N PHE A 57 15.40 4.86 10.88
CA PHE A 57 15.76 5.35 9.56
C PHE A 57 16.96 4.62 8.94
N ARG A 58 17.04 4.65 7.61
CA ARG A 58 18.10 3.96 6.88
C ARG A 58 19.47 4.56 7.20
N GLY A 59 20.38 3.71 7.69
CA GLY A 59 21.73 4.10 8.06
C GLY A 59 21.94 4.38 9.56
N VAL A 60 20.93 4.31 10.43
CA VAL A 60 21.08 4.49 11.89
C VAL A 60 21.88 3.38 12.58
N ALA A 61 22.22 2.30 11.86
CA ALA A 61 22.99 1.14 12.31
C ALA A 61 22.18 0.08 13.10
N LYS A 62 20.88 -0.08 12.83
CA LYS A 62 20.03 -1.09 13.49
C LYS A 62 20.67 -2.49 13.54
N SER A 63 21.07 -3.03 12.37
CA SER A 63 21.65 -4.38 12.27
C SER A 63 22.97 -4.51 13.03
N PHE A 64 23.81 -3.46 13.06
CA PHE A 64 25.04 -3.44 13.86
C PHE A 64 24.75 -3.52 15.37
N LEU A 65 23.77 -2.73 15.84
CA LEU A 65 23.35 -2.72 17.24
C LEU A 65 22.79 -4.07 17.67
N THR A 66 21.98 -4.72 16.84
CA THR A 66 21.40 -6.03 17.18
C THR A 66 22.42 -7.17 17.10
N CYS A 67 23.39 -7.11 16.18
CA CYS A 67 24.51 -8.04 16.19
C CYS A 67 25.35 -7.89 17.47
N ALA A 68 25.65 -6.66 17.88
CA ALA A 68 26.33 -6.40 19.16
C ALA A 68 25.47 -6.85 20.36
N TYR A 69 24.16 -6.62 20.31
CA TYR A 69 23.22 -7.10 21.35
C TYR A 69 23.21 -8.62 21.47
N THR A 70 23.25 -9.32 20.34
CA THR A 70 23.36 -10.78 20.31
C THR A 70 24.60 -11.27 21.04
N VAL A 71 25.77 -10.65 20.78
CA VAL A 71 27.01 -11.01 21.46
C VAL A 71 26.92 -10.69 22.95
N TRP A 72 26.36 -9.54 23.32
CA TRP A 72 26.18 -9.14 24.71
C TRP A 72 25.28 -10.11 25.48
N MET A 73 24.19 -10.59 24.86
CA MET A 73 23.30 -11.61 25.45
C MET A 73 24.01 -12.93 25.63
N LEU A 74 24.77 -13.40 24.63
CA LEU A 74 25.57 -14.62 24.71
C LEU A 74 26.70 -14.52 25.74
N TRP A 75 27.24 -13.31 25.95
CA TRP A 75 28.24 -13.07 27.00
C TRP A 75 27.64 -13.15 28.41
N LYS A 76 26.37 -12.75 28.56
CA LYS A 76 25.64 -12.88 29.84
C LYS A 76 25.16 -14.31 30.08
N ASP A 77 24.73 -15.00 29.04
CA ASP A 77 24.29 -16.39 29.08
C ASP A 77 24.73 -17.15 27.81
N PRO A 78 25.83 -17.90 27.86
CA PRO A 78 26.34 -18.67 26.73
C PRO A 78 25.42 -19.82 26.29
N GLN A 79 24.38 -20.18 27.08
CA GLN A 79 23.45 -21.25 26.74
C GLN A 79 22.32 -20.79 25.81
N LEU A 80 22.16 -19.50 25.61
CA LEU A 80 21.14 -18.95 24.72
C LEU A 80 21.29 -19.49 23.29
N LYS A 81 20.14 -19.70 22.64
CA LYS A 81 20.04 -20.06 21.24
C LYS A 81 19.44 -18.87 20.47
N VAL A 82 20.22 -18.34 19.53
CA VAL A 82 19.84 -17.15 18.76
C VAL A 82 19.58 -17.52 17.32
N LEU A 83 18.41 -17.14 16.81
CA LEU A 83 18.05 -17.27 15.41
C LEU A 83 18.00 -15.88 14.77
N VAL A 84 18.78 -15.68 13.71
CA VAL A 84 18.78 -14.46 12.90
C VAL A 84 18.07 -14.75 11.58
N VAL A 85 16.99 -14.03 11.31
CA VAL A 85 16.20 -14.17 10.08
C VAL A 85 16.27 -12.86 9.32
N SER A 86 16.50 -12.90 8.01
CA SER A 86 16.48 -11.72 7.12
C SER A 86 15.72 -12.02 5.84
N ALA A 87 15.42 -11.02 5.02
CA ALA A 87 14.72 -11.18 3.75
C ALA A 87 15.44 -12.17 2.81
N SER A 88 16.78 -12.21 2.84
CA SER A 88 17.60 -13.16 2.09
C SER A 88 18.58 -13.92 2.98
N LYS A 89 18.98 -15.10 2.51
CA LYS A 89 19.98 -15.92 3.19
C LYS A 89 21.31 -15.19 3.33
N ASP A 90 21.79 -14.55 2.27
CA ASP A 90 23.09 -13.85 2.26
C ASP A 90 23.16 -12.74 3.30
N ARG A 91 22.05 -12.00 3.48
CA ARG A 91 21.95 -10.95 4.49
C ARG A 91 21.95 -11.52 5.91
N ALA A 92 21.21 -12.62 6.13
CA ALA A 92 21.20 -13.32 7.42
C ALA A 92 22.60 -13.86 7.76
N ASP A 93 23.27 -14.46 6.77
CA ASP A 93 24.63 -15.01 6.94
C ASP A 93 25.65 -13.90 7.23
N ALA A 94 25.52 -12.74 6.57
CA ALA A 94 26.37 -11.56 6.86
C ALA A 94 26.23 -11.11 8.33
N ASN A 95 25.04 -11.11 8.89
CA ASN A 95 24.81 -10.81 10.31
C ASN A 95 25.47 -11.87 11.22
N ALA A 96 25.32 -13.17 10.92
CA ALA A 96 25.96 -14.23 11.70
C ALA A 96 27.49 -14.14 11.67
N VAL A 97 28.07 -13.85 10.50
CA VAL A 97 29.51 -13.62 10.35
C VAL A 97 29.96 -12.41 11.18
N PHE A 98 29.17 -11.33 11.18
CA PHE A 98 29.51 -10.14 11.95
C PHE A 98 29.42 -10.38 13.46
N ILE A 99 28.41 -11.11 13.95
CA ILE A 99 28.30 -11.56 15.35
C ILE A 99 29.57 -12.32 15.75
N LYS A 100 29.98 -13.29 14.93
CA LYS A 100 31.17 -14.08 15.17
C LYS A 100 32.43 -13.21 15.20
N ARG A 101 32.57 -12.27 14.27
CA ARG A 101 33.70 -11.33 14.21
C ARG A 101 33.81 -10.47 15.50
N ILE A 102 32.70 -9.99 16.06
CA ILE A 102 32.70 -9.23 17.31
C ILE A 102 33.28 -10.09 18.45
N ILE A 103 32.91 -11.37 18.55
CA ILE A 103 33.43 -12.30 19.55
C ILE A 103 34.97 -12.43 19.45
N TYR A 104 35.48 -12.56 18.22
CA TYR A 104 36.93 -12.71 17.99
C TYR A 104 37.69 -11.40 18.10
N LEU A 105 37.05 -10.26 18.01
CA LEU A 105 37.68 -8.95 18.03
C LEU A 105 37.99 -8.47 19.46
N LEU A 106 37.15 -8.85 20.42
CA LEU A 106 37.23 -8.39 21.80
C LEU A 106 37.94 -9.44 22.68
N PRO A 107 39.18 -9.18 23.19
CA PRO A 107 39.95 -10.19 23.90
C PRO A 107 39.26 -10.79 25.13
N PHE A 108 38.46 -9.99 25.84
CA PHE A 108 37.70 -10.49 27.01
C PHE A 108 36.54 -11.43 26.66
N LEU A 109 36.18 -11.56 25.38
CA LEU A 109 35.22 -12.53 24.88
C LEU A 109 35.86 -13.84 24.38
N GLU A 110 37.19 -14.02 24.56
CA GLU A 110 37.91 -15.26 24.21
C GLU A 110 37.17 -16.53 24.67
N PRO A 111 36.57 -16.61 25.88
CA PRO A 111 35.83 -17.79 26.32
C PRO A 111 34.60 -18.13 25.45
N LEU A 112 34.06 -17.17 24.70
CA LEU A 112 32.95 -17.40 23.77
C LEU A 112 33.41 -17.87 22.39
N GLN A 113 34.71 -17.83 22.07
CA GLN A 113 35.21 -18.28 20.78
C GLN A 113 34.94 -19.79 20.61
N THR A 114 34.49 -20.16 19.43
CA THR A 114 34.16 -21.57 19.08
C THR A 114 35.38 -22.48 19.32
N GLN A 115 35.18 -23.57 20.02
CA GLN A 115 36.22 -24.53 20.37
C GLN A 115 36.29 -25.68 19.39
N ARG A 116 37.40 -26.42 19.40
CA ARG A 116 37.56 -27.61 18.56
C ARG A 116 36.48 -28.64 18.84
N GLY A 117 35.81 -29.09 17.78
CA GLY A 117 34.72 -30.08 17.87
C GLY A 117 33.32 -29.48 17.99
N GLN A 118 33.19 -28.19 18.20
CA GLN A 118 31.92 -27.46 18.09
C GLN A 118 31.58 -27.12 16.64
N ARG A 119 30.30 -26.83 16.37
CA ARG A 119 29.85 -26.36 15.05
C ARG A 119 30.47 -25.00 14.75
N ASP A 120 31.02 -24.87 13.55
CA ASP A 120 31.73 -23.65 13.14
C ASP A 120 31.60 -23.42 11.62
N THR A 121 30.40 -23.04 11.17
CA THR A 121 30.16 -22.66 9.78
C THR A 121 29.82 -21.17 9.65
N GLN A 122 29.66 -20.70 8.42
CA GLN A 122 29.31 -19.30 8.16
C GLN A 122 27.92 -18.93 8.69
N ASN A 123 26.97 -19.84 8.59
CA ASN A 123 25.56 -19.62 8.88
C ASN A 123 25.09 -20.22 10.21
N LEU A 124 25.93 -21.00 10.90
CA LEU A 124 25.64 -21.52 12.22
C LEU A 124 26.94 -21.86 12.97
N PHE A 125 26.97 -21.54 14.27
CA PHE A 125 28.11 -21.85 15.12
C PHE A 125 27.70 -21.98 16.59
N ASP A 126 28.55 -22.63 17.37
CA ASP A 126 28.44 -22.69 18.82
C ASP A 126 29.45 -21.74 19.46
N VAL A 127 29.07 -21.13 20.59
CA VAL A 127 30.02 -20.39 21.43
C VAL A 127 30.75 -21.36 22.38
N GLY A 128 32.00 -21.04 22.73
CA GLY A 128 32.91 -21.91 23.44
C GLY A 128 32.37 -22.52 24.75
N LEU A 129 31.59 -21.76 25.50
CA LEU A 129 31.01 -22.15 26.78
C LEU A 129 29.64 -22.85 26.64
N ALA A 130 29.12 -23.01 25.44
CA ALA A 130 27.83 -23.66 25.23
C ALA A 130 27.93 -25.18 25.46
N VAL A 131 27.00 -25.74 26.21
CA VAL A 131 26.85 -27.19 26.31
C VAL A 131 26.28 -27.77 24.99
N PRO A 132 26.61 -29.02 24.65
CA PRO A 132 26.08 -29.65 23.44
C PRO A 132 24.54 -29.65 23.41
N ASP A 133 23.99 -29.16 22.28
CA ASP A 133 22.54 -29.09 22.02
C ASP A 133 22.28 -29.37 20.53
N ILE A 134 21.05 -29.77 20.20
CA ILE A 134 20.60 -29.94 18.81
C ILE A 134 20.63 -28.57 18.10
N SER A 135 20.20 -27.51 18.77
CA SER A 135 20.23 -26.12 18.26
C SER A 135 21.60 -25.47 18.47
N PRO A 136 22.21 -24.81 17.47
CA PRO A 136 23.46 -24.07 17.65
C PRO A 136 23.24 -22.83 18.52
N SER A 137 24.33 -22.24 19.01
CA SER A 137 24.27 -20.97 19.76
C SER A 137 23.76 -19.83 18.86
N VAL A 138 24.22 -19.77 17.61
CA VAL A 138 23.74 -18.82 16.62
C VAL A 138 23.44 -19.56 15.31
N LYS A 139 22.28 -19.29 14.71
CA LYS A 139 21.89 -19.76 13.38
C LYS A 139 21.31 -18.59 12.58
N SER A 140 21.68 -18.50 11.29
CA SER A 140 21.08 -17.55 10.35
C SER A 140 20.31 -18.26 9.25
N VAL A 141 19.21 -17.63 8.79
CA VAL A 141 18.34 -18.17 7.76
C VAL A 141 17.59 -17.06 7.04
N GLY A 142 17.37 -17.22 5.72
CA GLY A 142 16.45 -16.34 4.97
C GLY A 142 14.99 -16.66 5.33
N ILE A 143 14.10 -15.66 5.26
CA ILE A 143 12.67 -15.83 5.60
C ILE A 143 11.95 -16.91 4.77
N THR A 144 12.42 -17.17 3.55
CA THR A 144 11.91 -18.24 2.69
C THR A 144 12.59 -19.60 2.92
N GLY A 145 13.60 -19.64 3.80
CA GLY A 145 14.34 -20.85 4.13
C GLY A 145 13.61 -21.74 5.13
N GLN A 146 14.18 -22.92 5.40
CA GLN A 146 13.61 -23.83 6.40
C GLN A 146 13.90 -23.32 7.82
N ILE A 147 12.91 -22.67 8.41
CA ILE A 147 12.96 -22.12 9.77
C ILE A 147 12.55 -23.19 10.79
N THR A 148 11.61 -24.06 10.42
CA THR A 148 11.10 -25.17 11.24
C THR A 148 12.21 -26.11 11.72
N GLY A 149 12.04 -26.66 12.92
CA GLY A 149 13.01 -27.57 13.56
C GLY A 149 14.12 -26.87 14.36
N SER A 150 14.17 -25.53 14.35
CA SER A 150 15.02 -24.75 15.27
C SER A 150 14.29 -24.48 16.58
N ARG A 151 15.06 -24.19 17.65
CA ARG A 151 14.55 -23.65 18.91
C ARG A 151 15.40 -22.46 19.28
N ALA A 152 14.79 -21.34 19.65
CA ALA A 152 15.49 -20.09 19.95
C ALA A 152 14.99 -19.48 21.26
N ASP A 153 15.91 -18.91 22.01
CA ASP A 153 15.67 -18.03 23.17
C ASP A 153 15.57 -16.57 22.73
N LEU A 154 16.28 -16.21 21.66
CA LEU A 154 16.24 -14.90 21.02
C LEU A 154 16.10 -15.06 19.50
N LEU A 155 15.09 -14.43 18.91
CA LEU A 155 14.90 -14.35 17.47
C LEU A 155 15.02 -12.89 17.03
N ILE A 156 15.93 -12.64 16.08
CA ILE A 156 16.12 -11.34 15.44
C ILE A 156 15.66 -11.43 14.00
N ALA A 157 14.61 -10.68 13.67
CA ALA A 157 14.05 -10.55 12.32
C ALA A 157 14.53 -9.24 11.70
N ASP A 158 15.67 -9.29 10.97
CA ASP A 158 16.34 -8.11 10.39
C ASP A 158 15.88 -7.84 8.96
N ASP A 159 15.11 -6.77 8.77
CA ASP A 159 14.56 -6.33 7.49
C ASP A 159 13.94 -7.51 6.71
N VAL A 160 13.03 -8.25 7.37
CA VAL A 160 12.34 -9.40 6.73
C VAL A 160 11.32 -8.95 5.70
N GLU A 161 10.78 -7.74 5.81
CA GLU A 161 9.94 -7.08 4.82
C GLU A 161 10.80 -6.22 3.89
N VAL A 162 10.68 -6.49 2.59
CA VAL A 162 11.34 -5.75 1.51
C VAL A 162 10.35 -5.56 0.35
N PRO A 163 10.56 -4.61 -0.59
CA PRO A 163 9.64 -4.40 -1.72
C PRO A 163 9.27 -5.68 -2.46
N ASN A 164 10.24 -6.58 -2.67
CA ASN A 164 10.05 -7.82 -3.43
C ASN A 164 9.14 -8.86 -2.77
N ASN A 165 8.84 -8.74 -1.47
CA ASN A 165 8.00 -9.70 -0.73
C ASN A 165 6.81 -9.05 -0.01
N SER A 166 6.54 -7.77 -0.25
CA SER A 166 5.46 -7.00 0.38
C SER A 166 4.66 -6.11 -0.57
N GLY A 167 5.04 -6.10 -1.86
CA GLY A 167 4.42 -5.25 -2.89
C GLY A 167 2.94 -5.58 -3.12
N THR A 168 2.61 -6.86 -3.20
CA THR A 168 1.25 -7.35 -3.47
C THR A 168 0.63 -8.04 -2.24
N GLN A 169 -0.69 -8.19 -2.24
CA GLN A 169 -1.38 -8.90 -1.15
C GLN A 169 -0.90 -10.35 -1.01
N VAL A 170 -0.75 -11.05 -2.14
CA VAL A 170 -0.25 -12.45 -2.15
C VAL A 170 1.13 -12.56 -1.52
N GLN A 171 2.01 -11.58 -1.77
CA GLN A 171 3.34 -11.56 -1.15
C GLN A 171 3.26 -11.29 0.35
N ARG A 172 2.43 -10.32 0.77
CA ARG A 172 2.21 -10.01 2.19
C ARG A 172 1.63 -11.19 2.95
N ASP A 173 0.67 -11.91 2.37
CA ASP A 173 0.08 -13.11 2.99
C ASP A 173 1.12 -14.21 3.18
N LYS A 174 1.96 -14.47 2.18
CA LYS A 174 3.07 -15.43 2.28
C LYS A 174 4.08 -15.03 3.35
N LEU A 175 4.42 -13.74 3.44
CA LEU A 175 5.29 -13.23 4.49
C LEU A 175 4.63 -13.39 5.87
N GLY A 176 3.34 -13.05 5.98
CA GLY A 176 2.54 -13.20 7.19
C GLY A 176 2.49 -14.65 7.71
N GLU A 177 2.33 -15.62 6.79
CA GLU A 177 2.40 -17.04 7.16
C GLU A 177 3.81 -17.47 7.62
N ALA A 178 4.86 -17.02 6.92
CA ALA A 178 6.23 -17.35 7.29
C ALA A 178 6.60 -16.84 8.70
N VAL A 179 6.14 -15.66 9.09
CA VAL A 179 6.44 -15.11 10.43
C VAL A 179 5.62 -15.74 11.55
N LYS A 180 4.51 -16.42 11.26
CA LYS A 180 3.78 -17.20 12.28
C LYS A 180 4.63 -18.36 12.85
N GLU A 181 5.53 -18.92 12.04
CA GLU A 181 6.44 -19.97 12.47
C GLU A 181 7.40 -19.49 13.59
N PHE A 182 7.63 -18.19 13.73
CA PHE A 182 8.53 -17.65 14.75
C PHE A 182 8.06 -17.96 16.17
N ASP A 183 6.76 -17.88 16.42
CA ASP A 183 6.19 -18.22 17.73
C ASP A 183 6.29 -19.71 18.05
N ALA A 184 6.23 -20.59 17.02
CA ALA A 184 6.39 -22.03 17.18
C ALA A 184 7.84 -22.45 17.49
N ILE A 185 8.81 -21.65 17.07
CA ILE A 185 10.25 -21.89 17.26
C ILE A 185 10.72 -21.35 18.60
N LEU A 186 10.10 -20.30 19.08
CA LEU A 186 10.51 -19.61 20.29
C LEU A 186 10.26 -20.48 21.52
N LYS A 187 11.25 -20.56 22.40
CA LYS A 187 11.11 -21.20 23.71
C LYS A 187 10.24 -20.34 24.64
N PRO A 188 9.57 -20.94 25.64
CA PRO A 188 8.88 -20.17 26.69
C PRO A 188 9.80 -19.11 27.33
N GLY A 189 9.35 -17.86 27.41
CA GLY A 189 10.15 -16.73 27.89
C GLY A 189 11.18 -16.16 26.89
N GLY A 190 11.21 -16.70 25.68
CA GLY A 190 12.09 -16.18 24.63
C GLY A 190 11.60 -14.87 24.05
N LYS A 191 12.51 -14.14 23.38
CA LYS A 191 12.26 -12.80 22.80
C LYS A 191 12.27 -12.81 21.28
N ILE A 192 11.38 -12.00 20.66
CA ILE A 192 11.41 -11.68 19.24
C ILE A 192 11.64 -10.18 19.08
N ILE A 193 12.67 -9.81 18.30
CA ILE A 193 12.98 -8.43 17.94
C ILE A 193 12.90 -8.30 16.43
N TYR A 194 11.95 -7.53 15.94
CA TYR A 194 11.90 -7.12 14.55
C TYR A 194 12.65 -5.83 14.34
N LEU A 195 13.43 -5.78 13.28
CA LEU A 195 14.06 -4.57 12.77
C LEU A 195 13.53 -4.32 11.38
N GLY A 196 13.17 -3.09 11.07
CA GLY A 196 12.72 -2.85 9.72
C GLY A 196 12.43 -1.40 9.37
N THR A 197 12.02 -1.27 8.13
CA THR A 197 11.50 -0.04 7.54
C THR A 197 10.19 -0.43 6.87
N PRO A 198 9.05 0.17 7.22
CA PRO A 198 7.77 -0.15 6.58
C PRO A 198 7.84 0.16 5.10
N GLN A 199 7.23 -0.68 4.24
CA GLN A 199 7.23 -0.47 2.79
C GLN A 199 5.95 0.21 2.31
N ASN A 200 4.83 0.01 3.01
CA ASN A 200 3.52 0.59 2.73
C ASN A 200 2.66 0.57 4.01
N GLU A 201 1.46 1.15 3.95
CA GLU A 201 0.51 1.17 5.07
C GLU A 201 0.12 -0.25 5.55
N MET A 202 0.12 -1.22 4.65
CA MET A 202 -0.20 -2.63 4.95
C MET A 202 1.04 -3.44 5.35
N SER A 203 2.07 -2.76 5.87
CA SER A 203 3.31 -3.38 6.32
C SER A 203 3.07 -4.46 7.38
N LEU A 204 3.90 -5.51 7.34
CA LEU A 204 3.96 -6.54 8.38
C LEU A 204 4.08 -5.93 9.79
N TYR A 205 4.85 -4.85 9.94
CA TYR A 205 5.07 -4.20 11.25
C TYR A 205 3.78 -3.61 11.82
N ASN A 206 2.90 -3.06 10.98
CA ASN A 206 1.58 -2.59 11.40
C ASN A 206 0.68 -3.76 11.85
N GLU A 207 0.74 -4.91 11.17
CA GLU A 207 0.00 -6.10 11.56
C GLU A 207 0.53 -6.70 12.88
N LEU A 208 1.83 -6.71 13.08
CA LEU A 208 2.45 -7.17 14.33
C LEU A 208 2.08 -6.25 15.51
N THR A 209 1.97 -4.94 15.30
CA THR A 209 1.51 -3.99 16.33
C THR A 209 0.08 -4.32 16.77
N LYS A 210 -0.83 -4.65 15.84
CA LYS A 210 -2.19 -5.11 16.15
C LYS A 210 -2.20 -6.42 16.96
N ARG A 211 -1.17 -7.27 16.79
CA ARG A 211 -0.97 -8.51 17.57
C ARG A 211 -0.30 -8.28 18.92
N GLY A 212 -0.09 -7.02 19.33
CA GLY A 212 0.46 -6.65 20.65
C GLY A 212 1.97 -6.46 20.71
N TYR A 213 2.67 -6.50 19.59
CA TYR A 213 4.08 -6.13 19.56
C TYR A 213 4.25 -4.66 19.88
N LYS A 214 5.25 -4.32 20.69
CA LYS A 214 5.58 -2.93 21.04
C LYS A 214 6.53 -2.35 20.01
N ARG A 215 6.05 -1.34 19.30
CA ARG A 215 6.81 -0.64 18.26
C ARG A 215 7.49 0.61 18.84
N ARG A 216 8.67 0.92 18.33
CA ARG A 216 9.34 2.21 18.54
C ARG A 216 9.98 2.69 17.25
N ILE A 217 9.80 3.98 16.95
CA ILE A 217 10.18 4.62 15.68
C ILE A 217 11.24 5.69 15.94
N TRP A 218 12.33 5.65 15.17
CA TRP A 218 13.40 6.66 15.17
C TRP A 218 13.53 7.25 13.77
N THR A 219 13.08 8.50 13.59
CA THR A 219 13.16 9.26 12.34
C THR A 219 14.48 10.01 12.23
N VAL A 220 14.94 10.35 11.00
CA VAL A 220 16.18 11.11 10.79
C VAL A 220 16.03 12.60 11.11
N LEU A 221 14.80 13.12 11.03
CA LEU A 221 14.46 14.49 11.42
C LEU A 221 13.44 14.47 12.55
N TYR A 222 13.44 15.53 13.37
CA TYR A 222 12.29 15.83 14.20
C TYR A 222 11.07 16.11 13.32
N PRO A 223 9.84 15.83 13.77
CA PRO A 223 8.63 16.23 13.04
C PRO A 223 8.64 17.74 12.77
N SER A 224 8.20 18.14 11.58
CA SER A 224 8.14 19.56 11.16
C SER A 224 6.80 20.22 11.42
N SER A 225 5.80 19.44 11.82
CA SER A 225 4.44 19.91 12.11
C SER A 225 3.74 19.01 13.13
N ILE A 226 2.69 19.54 13.76
CA ILE A 226 1.82 18.78 14.68
C ILE A 226 1.20 17.58 13.96
N THR A 227 0.73 17.76 12.74
CA THR A 227 0.13 16.68 11.93
C THR A 227 1.15 15.56 11.67
N GLU A 228 2.40 15.89 11.37
CA GLU A 228 3.47 14.90 11.20
C GLU A 228 3.77 14.19 12.52
N ARG A 229 3.84 14.91 13.63
CA ARG A 229 4.03 14.33 14.97
C ARG A 229 2.92 13.34 15.33
N GLU A 230 1.66 13.70 15.08
CA GLU A 230 0.49 12.85 15.31
C GLU A 230 0.52 11.56 14.47
N THR A 231 1.18 11.58 13.31
CA THR A 231 1.32 10.40 12.44
C THR A 231 2.00 9.24 13.15
N TYR A 232 2.97 9.53 14.01
CA TYR A 232 3.73 8.51 14.75
C TYR A 232 3.06 8.12 16.09
N GLY A 233 2.16 8.92 16.60
CA GLY A 233 1.47 8.68 17.87
C GLY A 233 2.44 8.41 19.03
N SER A 234 2.14 7.37 19.82
CA SER A 234 2.96 6.92 20.95
C SER A 234 4.17 6.08 20.55
N ASP A 235 4.30 5.73 19.27
CA ASP A 235 5.38 4.87 18.79
C ASP A 235 6.67 5.64 18.52
N LEU A 236 6.62 6.98 18.35
CA LEU A 236 7.81 7.80 18.22
C LEU A 236 8.69 7.66 19.47
N ALA A 237 9.99 7.45 19.27
CA ALA A 237 10.93 7.30 20.37
C ALA A 237 10.87 8.52 21.31
N PRO A 238 10.80 8.35 22.64
CA PRO A 238 10.81 9.45 23.60
C PRO A 238 11.96 10.42 23.41
N PHE A 239 13.13 9.91 23.00
CA PHE A 239 14.29 10.70 22.59
C PHE A 239 13.98 11.80 21.56
N ILE A 240 12.99 11.57 20.68
CA ILE A 240 12.54 12.51 19.64
C ILE A 240 11.23 13.19 20.06
N ALA A 241 10.31 12.43 20.64
CA ALA A 241 8.98 12.90 20.97
C ALA A 241 9.00 13.95 22.09
N GLU A 242 9.70 13.68 23.19
CA GLU A 242 9.73 14.57 24.36
C GLU A 242 10.27 15.97 24.01
N PRO A 243 11.45 16.13 23.37
CA PRO A 243 11.93 17.45 23.00
C PRO A 243 11.02 18.19 22.01
N TYR A 244 10.34 17.46 21.11
CA TYR A 244 9.39 18.06 20.20
C TYR A 244 8.13 18.53 20.94
N ASP A 245 7.57 17.69 21.80
CA ASP A 245 6.33 17.96 22.52
C ASP A 245 6.52 19.11 23.56
N GLU A 246 7.75 19.32 24.07
CA GLU A 246 8.11 20.44 24.93
C GLU A 246 8.14 21.79 24.20
N ASP A 247 8.62 21.83 22.96
CA ASP A 247 8.74 23.06 22.17
C ASP A 247 8.55 22.77 20.66
N PRO A 248 7.31 22.59 20.19
CA PRO A 248 7.02 22.31 18.76
C PRO A 248 7.48 23.43 17.82
N GLU A 249 7.46 24.70 18.26
CA GLU A 249 7.80 25.86 17.43
C GLU A 249 9.31 25.87 17.07
N LYS A 250 10.13 25.30 17.93
CA LYS A 250 11.55 25.10 17.67
C LYS A 250 11.82 24.31 16.39
N TYR A 251 10.94 23.36 16.07
CA TYR A 251 11.08 22.41 14.97
C TYR A 251 10.17 22.72 13.78
N ALA A 252 9.16 23.60 13.97
CA ALA A 252 8.17 23.95 12.95
C ALA A 252 8.84 24.45 11.66
N ASP A 253 8.47 23.83 10.52
CA ASP A 253 8.96 24.15 9.17
C ASP A 253 10.51 24.13 9.03
N LYS A 254 11.21 23.42 9.92
CA LYS A 254 12.65 23.32 9.93
C LYS A 254 13.12 21.88 9.68
N LEU A 255 14.28 21.78 9.05
CA LEU A 255 15.01 20.52 8.91
C LEU A 255 15.95 20.36 10.11
N THR A 256 15.48 19.77 11.19
CA THR A 256 16.28 19.54 12.39
C THR A 256 16.64 18.06 12.49
N PRO A 257 17.93 17.67 12.28
CA PRO A 257 18.38 16.29 12.39
C PRO A 257 18.28 15.73 13.81
N THR A 258 17.92 14.46 13.93
CA THR A 258 17.95 13.70 15.19
C THR A 258 19.33 13.08 15.46
N ASP A 259 20.16 12.95 14.42
CA ASP A 259 21.52 12.43 14.45
C ASP A 259 22.50 13.36 13.67
N PRO A 260 22.71 14.61 14.13
CA PRO A 260 23.45 15.63 13.38
C PRO A 260 24.92 15.27 13.16
N ASP A 261 25.52 14.42 14.02
CA ASP A 261 26.92 14.00 13.91
C ASP A 261 27.17 13.11 12.67
N ARG A 262 26.15 12.38 12.23
CA ARG A 262 26.22 11.47 11.07
C ARG A 262 25.37 11.93 9.90
N PHE A 263 24.25 12.57 10.17
CA PHE A 263 23.27 13.06 9.21
C PHE A 263 23.02 14.54 9.43
N ASN A 264 24.01 15.36 9.08
CA ASN A 264 23.84 16.82 9.08
C ASN A 264 22.89 17.26 7.95
N ILE A 265 22.52 18.54 7.94
CA ILE A 265 21.55 19.09 6.97
C ILE A 265 21.99 18.84 5.53
N GLU A 266 23.29 19.02 5.23
CA GLU A 266 23.83 18.80 3.88
C GLU A 266 23.66 17.35 3.41
N GLU A 267 23.95 16.38 4.29
CA GLU A 267 23.78 14.96 3.98
C GLU A 267 22.29 14.59 3.82
N ILE A 268 21.41 15.19 4.62
CA ILE A 268 19.97 15.01 4.51
C ILE A 268 19.43 15.55 3.18
N GLU A 269 19.88 16.73 2.75
CA GLU A 269 19.50 17.29 1.47
C GLU A 269 19.97 16.43 0.28
N LYS A 270 21.19 15.90 0.33
CA LYS A 270 21.69 14.92 -0.64
C LYS A 270 20.78 13.68 -0.71
N ARG A 271 20.35 13.17 0.45
CA ARG A 271 19.44 12.03 0.52
C ARG A 271 18.06 12.36 -0.05
N LYS A 272 17.51 13.55 0.24
CA LYS A 272 16.26 14.00 -0.35
C LYS A 272 16.33 14.08 -1.88
N LEU A 273 17.43 14.60 -2.41
CA LEU A 273 17.64 14.64 -3.86
C LEU A 273 17.77 13.24 -4.47
N SER A 274 18.49 12.34 -3.80
CA SER A 274 18.72 10.99 -4.30
C SER A 274 17.48 10.09 -4.27
N TYR A 275 16.66 10.18 -3.22
CA TYR A 275 15.49 9.33 -3.00
C TYR A 275 14.17 9.94 -3.47
N GLY A 276 14.16 11.23 -3.81
CA GLY A 276 12.93 11.98 -4.03
C GLY A 276 12.11 12.15 -2.75
N LYS A 277 11.00 12.87 -2.85
CA LYS A 277 10.16 13.23 -1.69
C LYS A 277 9.53 11.99 -1.03
N ALA A 278 8.93 11.11 -1.83
CA ALA A 278 8.27 9.91 -1.32
C ALA A 278 9.27 8.89 -0.76
N GLY A 279 10.36 8.63 -1.47
CA GLY A 279 11.40 7.71 -1.01
C GLY A 279 12.11 8.20 0.26
N PHE A 280 12.34 9.51 0.41
CA PHE A 280 12.88 10.08 1.63
C PHE A 280 11.89 9.94 2.81
N SER A 281 10.62 10.26 2.59
CA SER A 281 9.57 10.07 3.58
C SER A 281 9.53 8.62 4.08
N LEU A 282 9.59 7.66 3.15
CA LEU A 282 9.54 6.23 3.47
C LEU A 282 10.79 5.75 4.22
N GLN A 283 12.00 6.02 3.71
CA GLN A 283 13.24 5.41 4.19
C GLN A 283 13.87 6.14 5.39
N PHE A 284 13.59 7.42 5.55
CA PHE A 284 14.23 8.27 6.55
C PHE A 284 13.24 8.86 7.57
N MET A 285 12.00 9.15 7.16
CA MET A 285 10.94 9.56 8.06
C MET A 285 10.02 8.41 8.48
N LEU A 286 10.17 7.23 7.88
CA LEU A 286 9.39 6.02 8.18
C LEU A 286 7.87 6.26 8.03
N ASN A 287 7.51 7.13 7.08
CA ASN A 287 6.15 7.54 6.79
C ASN A 287 5.76 7.07 5.37
N THR A 288 4.77 6.20 5.28
CA THR A 288 4.33 5.57 4.04
C THR A 288 3.38 6.43 3.21
N ASN A 289 2.78 7.49 3.80
CA ASN A 289 1.67 8.23 3.20
C ASN A 289 1.94 8.74 1.77
N LEU A 290 3.13 9.28 1.50
CA LEU A 290 3.47 9.77 0.16
C LEU A 290 3.73 8.63 -0.82
N SER A 291 4.42 7.59 -0.39
CA SER A 291 4.69 6.41 -1.19
C SER A 291 3.40 5.69 -1.56
N ASP A 292 2.48 5.53 -0.62
CA ASP A 292 1.17 4.94 -0.86
C ASP A 292 0.31 5.83 -1.77
N ALA A 293 0.41 7.16 -1.62
CA ALA A 293 -0.30 8.08 -2.51
C ALA A 293 0.20 8.02 -3.96
N GLU A 294 1.48 7.76 -4.19
CA GLU A 294 2.05 7.56 -5.54
C GLU A 294 1.75 6.16 -6.09
N LYS A 295 1.79 5.15 -5.22
CA LYS A 295 1.60 3.75 -5.61
C LYS A 295 0.15 3.42 -6.01
N TYR A 296 -0.83 4.01 -5.31
CA TYR A 296 -2.26 3.71 -5.50
C TYR A 296 -2.95 4.89 -6.19
N PRO A 297 -3.24 4.79 -7.50
CA PRO A 297 -3.71 5.94 -8.28
C PRO A 297 -5.15 6.34 -7.97
N LEU A 298 -6.03 5.40 -7.62
CA LEU A 298 -7.45 5.67 -7.40
C LEU A 298 -7.67 6.26 -6.00
N LYS A 299 -8.35 7.42 -5.92
CA LYS A 299 -8.57 8.16 -4.67
C LYS A 299 -10.07 8.41 -4.43
N VAL A 300 -10.50 8.31 -3.17
CA VAL A 300 -11.89 8.62 -2.80
C VAL A 300 -12.21 10.10 -2.90
N LYS A 301 -11.21 10.98 -2.75
CA LYS A 301 -11.39 12.44 -2.90
C LYS A 301 -11.87 12.86 -4.27
N ASP A 302 -11.66 12.02 -5.29
CA ASP A 302 -11.99 12.32 -6.67
C ASP A 302 -13.46 12.01 -7.00
N PHE A 303 -14.19 11.34 -6.10
CA PHE A 303 -15.66 11.24 -6.17
C PHE A 303 -16.35 12.55 -5.78
N ILE A 304 -17.53 12.77 -6.33
CA ILE A 304 -18.54 13.65 -5.76
C ILE A 304 -19.48 12.78 -4.93
N VAL A 305 -19.63 13.03 -3.64
CA VAL A 305 -20.52 12.22 -2.78
C VAL A 305 -21.79 12.99 -2.45
N SER A 306 -22.95 12.37 -2.71
CA SER A 306 -24.26 12.97 -2.42
C SER A 306 -25.32 11.88 -2.20
N ASP A 307 -26.40 12.23 -1.53
CA ASP A 307 -27.62 11.44 -1.59
C ASP A 307 -28.25 11.59 -2.96
N LEU A 308 -28.55 10.45 -3.59
CA LEU A 308 -29.08 10.39 -4.96
C LEU A 308 -30.53 9.89 -4.96
N ASP A 309 -31.39 10.62 -5.67
CA ASP A 309 -32.75 10.15 -5.96
C ASP A 309 -32.72 8.99 -6.98
N MET A 310 -33.70 8.11 -6.89
CA MET A 310 -33.76 6.89 -7.72
C MET A 310 -34.14 7.14 -9.18
N LYS A 311 -34.80 8.28 -9.48
CA LYS A 311 -35.39 8.53 -10.82
C LYS A 311 -34.74 9.72 -11.52
N GLN A 312 -34.33 10.74 -10.76
CA GLN A 312 -33.85 12.01 -11.33
C GLN A 312 -32.65 12.56 -10.54
N THR A 313 -31.89 13.44 -11.16
CA THR A 313 -30.77 14.11 -10.52
C THR A 313 -30.47 15.46 -11.18
N SER A 314 -29.62 16.27 -10.55
CA SER A 314 -29.17 17.56 -11.11
C SER A 314 -28.36 17.37 -12.39
N LEU A 315 -28.56 18.24 -13.37
CA LEU A 315 -27.86 18.18 -14.66
C LEU A 315 -26.36 18.52 -14.56
N LYS A 316 -25.98 19.39 -13.61
CA LYS A 316 -24.59 19.82 -13.46
C LYS A 316 -24.14 19.69 -12.02
N TRP A 317 -22.91 19.23 -11.85
CA TRP A 317 -22.24 19.03 -10.58
C TRP A 317 -20.89 19.72 -10.59
N ALA A 318 -20.56 20.44 -9.53
CA ALA A 318 -19.24 21.02 -9.34
C ALA A 318 -18.56 20.39 -8.14
N TRP A 319 -17.27 20.09 -8.29
CA TRP A 319 -16.43 19.51 -7.25
C TRP A 319 -15.44 20.53 -6.70
N CYS A 320 -15.03 20.37 -5.44
CA CYS A 320 -13.87 21.03 -4.84
C CYS A 320 -13.31 20.20 -3.69
N SER A 321 -12.03 20.42 -3.39
CA SER A 321 -11.32 19.80 -2.25
C SER A 321 -11.27 20.73 -1.01
N ASP A 322 -12.23 21.64 -0.87
CA ASP A 322 -12.32 22.51 0.31
C ASP A 322 -12.60 21.70 1.57
N GLY A 323 -11.87 21.98 2.65
CA GLY A 323 -12.06 21.35 3.95
C GLY A 323 -13.48 21.48 4.50
N ALA A 324 -14.21 22.55 4.17
CA ALA A 324 -15.61 22.75 4.54
C ALA A 324 -16.57 21.77 3.84
N LYS A 325 -16.16 21.17 2.73
CA LYS A 325 -16.92 20.16 1.96
C LYS A 325 -16.56 18.73 2.31
N ARG A 326 -15.58 18.55 3.17
CA ARG A 326 -15.18 17.23 3.65
C ARG A 326 -16.29 16.60 4.49
N LEU A 327 -16.64 15.35 4.16
CA LEU A 327 -17.66 14.60 4.88
C LEU A 327 -17.03 13.91 6.09
N LEU A 328 -17.18 14.53 7.26
CA LEU A 328 -16.63 14.03 8.53
C LEU A 328 -17.48 12.90 9.13
N ASP A 329 -18.77 12.90 8.85
CA ASP A 329 -19.74 11.93 9.40
C ASP A 329 -19.84 10.65 8.57
N VAL A 330 -19.15 10.62 7.42
CA VAL A 330 -19.09 9.43 6.54
C VAL A 330 -17.84 8.63 6.87
N PRO A 331 -17.97 7.37 7.29
CA PRO A 331 -16.82 6.53 7.57
C PRO A 331 -16.01 6.30 6.31
N SER A 332 -14.69 6.33 6.43
CA SER A 332 -13.78 6.09 5.32
C SER A 332 -12.71 5.08 5.69
N VAL A 333 -12.45 4.15 4.80
CA VAL A 333 -11.37 3.16 4.88
C VAL A 333 -10.27 3.46 3.85
N ALA A 334 -10.33 4.64 3.27
CA ALA A 334 -9.31 5.15 2.34
C ALA A 334 -7.96 5.34 3.02
N LEU A 335 -6.92 5.56 2.22
CA LEU A 335 -5.58 5.86 2.73
C LEU A 335 -5.59 7.15 3.56
N LYS A 336 -4.65 7.25 4.49
CA LYS A 336 -4.53 8.43 5.36
C LYS A 336 -4.35 9.70 4.53
N GLY A 337 -5.22 10.69 4.77
CA GLY A 337 -5.22 11.95 4.02
C GLY A 337 -6.14 11.97 2.80
N ASP A 338 -6.78 10.85 2.47
CA ASP A 338 -7.76 10.74 1.39
C ASP A 338 -9.18 10.71 1.99
N TYR A 339 -10.03 11.66 1.61
CA TYR A 339 -11.34 11.89 2.24
C TYR A 339 -12.44 12.06 1.20
N PHE A 340 -13.67 11.71 1.56
CA PHE A 340 -14.84 12.00 0.76
C PHE A 340 -15.25 13.47 0.85
N TYR A 341 -15.73 14.02 -0.27
CA TYR A 341 -16.19 15.40 -0.38
C TYR A 341 -17.61 15.46 -0.94
N SER A 342 -18.44 16.33 -0.33
CA SER A 342 -19.72 16.73 -0.91
C SER A 342 -19.49 17.67 -2.10
N PRO A 343 -20.47 17.81 -3.03
CA PRO A 343 -20.32 18.72 -4.15
C PRO A 343 -20.14 20.18 -3.68
N LEU A 344 -19.34 20.96 -4.41
CA LEU A 344 -19.26 22.41 -4.23
C LEU A 344 -20.64 23.03 -4.45
N SER A 345 -21.26 22.68 -5.59
CA SER A 345 -22.62 23.06 -5.95
C SER A 345 -23.23 22.04 -6.90
N ARG A 346 -24.56 22.06 -7.02
CA ARG A 346 -25.33 21.31 -8.03
C ARG A 346 -26.37 22.23 -8.65
N SER A 347 -26.74 22.01 -9.92
CA SER A 347 -27.79 22.78 -10.56
C SER A 347 -29.16 22.50 -9.92
N GLU A 348 -30.03 23.54 -9.91
CA GLU A 348 -31.44 23.38 -9.51
C GLU A 348 -32.23 22.63 -10.60
N GLU A 349 -31.77 22.69 -11.84
CA GLU A 349 -32.35 21.95 -12.96
C GLU A 349 -32.06 20.46 -12.79
N VAL A 350 -33.10 19.65 -12.79
CA VAL A 350 -33.07 18.20 -12.62
C VAL A 350 -33.67 17.50 -13.85
N SER A 351 -33.19 16.31 -14.14
CA SER A 351 -33.75 15.45 -15.22
C SER A 351 -33.74 13.99 -14.79
N GLU A 352 -34.54 13.18 -15.45
CA GLU A 352 -34.47 11.73 -15.30
C GLU A 352 -33.16 11.20 -15.85
N TYR A 353 -32.69 10.08 -15.29
CA TYR A 353 -31.48 9.42 -15.79
C TYR A 353 -31.72 8.91 -17.22
N SER A 354 -30.72 9.10 -18.08
CA SER A 354 -30.80 8.66 -19.49
C SER A 354 -30.69 7.14 -19.64
N GLY A 355 -30.08 6.46 -18.65
CA GLY A 355 -29.99 5.00 -18.67
C GLY A 355 -29.44 4.43 -17.36
N THR A 356 -29.58 3.12 -17.19
CA THR A 356 -29.12 2.35 -16.03
C THR A 356 -28.51 1.05 -16.48
N VAL A 357 -27.27 0.78 -16.12
CA VAL A 357 -26.56 -0.47 -16.38
C VAL A 357 -26.27 -1.20 -15.08
N MET A 358 -26.36 -2.52 -15.12
CA MET A 358 -25.87 -3.41 -14.07
C MET A 358 -24.73 -4.24 -14.63
N ALA A 359 -23.53 -4.10 -14.07
CA ALA A 359 -22.42 -4.98 -14.41
C ALA A 359 -22.26 -6.09 -13.36
N ILE A 360 -21.92 -7.28 -13.80
CA ILE A 360 -21.76 -8.46 -12.95
C ILE A 360 -20.41 -9.12 -13.27
N ASP A 361 -19.57 -9.28 -12.26
CA ASP A 361 -18.38 -10.13 -12.27
C ASP A 361 -18.76 -11.47 -11.60
N PRO A 362 -19.01 -12.55 -12.38
CA PRO A 362 -19.49 -13.80 -11.83
C PRO A 362 -18.35 -14.61 -11.24
N SER A 363 -18.55 -15.16 -10.05
CA SER A 363 -17.64 -16.14 -9.44
C SER A 363 -18.20 -17.56 -9.53
N GLY A 364 -17.28 -18.53 -9.39
CA GLY A 364 -17.60 -19.92 -9.24
C GLY A 364 -17.92 -20.33 -7.80
N ARG A 365 -17.61 -21.59 -7.49
CA ARG A 365 -17.61 -22.12 -6.12
C ARG A 365 -16.22 -21.92 -5.53
N GLY A 366 -16.04 -20.86 -4.74
CA GLY A 366 -14.74 -20.53 -4.15
C GLY A 366 -14.85 -19.46 -3.08
N LYS A 367 -13.76 -18.74 -2.87
CA LYS A 367 -13.71 -17.60 -1.94
C LYS A 367 -14.13 -16.29 -2.61
N ASP A 368 -14.17 -16.22 -3.95
CA ASP A 368 -14.53 -15.01 -4.68
C ASP A 368 -16.03 -14.77 -4.66
N GLU A 369 -16.43 -13.51 -4.64
CA GLU A 369 -17.84 -13.11 -4.71
C GLU A 369 -18.32 -13.03 -6.16
N THR A 370 -19.61 -13.38 -6.41
CA THR A 370 -20.30 -12.84 -7.58
C THR A 370 -20.65 -11.40 -7.28
N ALA A 371 -19.84 -10.47 -7.79
CA ALA A 371 -19.97 -9.06 -7.52
C ALA A 371 -20.85 -8.36 -8.58
N TYR A 372 -21.50 -7.27 -8.18
CA TYR A 372 -22.27 -6.44 -9.08
C TYR A 372 -22.11 -4.96 -8.75
N SER A 373 -22.32 -4.12 -9.75
CA SER A 373 -22.49 -2.68 -9.61
C SER A 373 -23.66 -2.18 -10.44
N ILE A 374 -24.36 -1.15 -9.96
CA ILE A 374 -25.45 -0.48 -10.67
C ILE A 374 -25.10 0.98 -10.83
N ILE A 375 -24.95 1.41 -12.09
CA ILE A 375 -24.56 2.75 -12.46
C ILE A 375 -25.59 3.36 -13.39
N LYS A 376 -26.03 4.57 -13.07
CA LYS A 376 -26.89 5.40 -13.90
C LYS A 376 -26.08 6.46 -14.62
N PHE A 377 -26.60 6.95 -15.74
CA PHE A 377 -25.97 7.98 -16.56
C PHE A 377 -26.89 9.18 -16.76
N LEU A 378 -26.33 10.39 -16.66
CA LEU A 378 -26.99 11.63 -17.07
C LEU A 378 -25.94 12.71 -17.37
N ASN A 379 -26.04 13.35 -18.53
CA ASN A 379 -25.27 14.53 -18.90
C ASN A 379 -23.75 14.41 -18.66
N GLY A 380 -23.16 13.28 -19.05
CA GLY A 380 -21.70 13.05 -18.91
C GLY A 380 -21.26 12.73 -17.48
N TYR A 381 -22.17 12.52 -16.54
CA TYR A 381 -21.89 12.04 -15.19
C TYR A 381 -22.38 10.60 -15.01
N LEU A 382 -21.61 9.83 -14.26
CA LEU A 382 -21.92 8.47 -13.85
C LEU A 382 -22.29 8.45 -12.37
N PHE A 383 -23.43 7.83 -12.05
CA PHE A 383 -24.00 7.80 -10.71
C PHE A 383 -23.99 6.36 -10.19
N ILE A 384 -23.11 6.07 -9.25
CA ILE A 384 -23.02 4.76 -8.60
C ILE A 384 -24.15 4.65 -7.58
N MET A 385 -25.13 3.80 -7.85
CA MET A 385 -26.35 3.64 -7.05
C MET A 385 -26.27 2.49 -6.07
N ASP A 386 -25.57 1.40 -6.44
CA ASP A 386 -25.45 0.21 -5.61
C ASP A 386 -24.23 -0.63 -6.03
N ILE A 387 -23.56 -1.21 -5.05
CA ILE A 387 -22.45 -2.14 -5.21
C ILE A 387 -22.61 -3.26 -4.19
N GLY A 388 -22.33 -4.49 -4.59
CA GLY A 388 -22.35 -5.61 -3.64
C GLY A 388 -21.81 -6.90 -4.22
N GLY A 389 -21.84 -7.94 -3.41
CA GLY A 389 -21.38 -9.26 -3.81
C GLY A 389 -22.03 -10.38 -3.00
N TYR A 390 -22.02 -11.59 -3.56
CA TYR A 390 -22.61 -12.79 -2.99
C TYR A 390 -21.64 -13.96 -3.10
N HIS A 391 -21.36 -14.64 -1.98
CA HIS A 391 -20.45 -15.79 -1.95
C HIS A 391 -21.04 -17.09 -2.50
N GLU A 392 -22.35 -17.14 -2.73
CA GLU A 392 -23.03 -18.34 -3.22
C GLU A 392 -22.92 -18.54 -4.74
N GLY A 393 -22.07 -17.76 -5.41
CA GLY A 393 -21.79 -17.86 -6.85
C GLY A 393 -23.08 -17.72 -7.68
N TYR A 394 -23.45 -18.78 -8.40
CA TYR A 394 -24.61 -18.85 -9.28
C TYR A 394 -25.80 -19.57 -8.66
N SER A 395 -26.00 -19.55 -7.33
CA SER A 395 -27.16 -20.13 -6.67
C SER A 395 -28.47 -19.46 -7.16
N GLU A 396 -29.58 -20.18 -7.08
CA GLU A 396 -30.90 -19.62 -7.43
C GLU A 396 -31.23 -18.37 -6.60
N GLY A 397 -30.79 -18.34 -5.33
CA GLY A 397 -30.94 -17.20 -4.44
C GLY A 397 -30.18 -15.98 -4.98
N THR A 398 -28.91 -16.14 -5.36
CA THR A 398 -28.09 -15.08 -5.94
C THR A 398 -28.70 -14.55 -7.23
N LEU A 399 -29.05 -15.43 -8.17
CA LEU A 399 -29.67 -15.05 -9.46
C LEU A 399 -30.98 -14.29 -9.27
N THR A 400 -31.84 -14.76 -8.35
CA THR A 400 -33.12 -14.11 -8.03
C THR A 400 -32.89 -12.73 -7.39
N THR A 401 -31.92 -12.61 -6.51
CA THR A 401 -31.62 -11.33 -5.86
C THR A 401 -31.08 -10.32 -6.86
N LEU A 402 -30.17 -10.71 -7.76
CA LEU A 402 -29.68 -9.87 -8.84
C LEU A 402 -30.81 -9.39 -9.75
N ALA A 403 -31.73 -10.28 -10.17
CA ALA A 403 -32.88 -9.92 -10.98
C ALA A 403 -33.86 -8.96 -10.25
N ASN A 404 -34.08 -9.13 -8.96
CA ASN A 404 -34.87 -8.20 -8.15
C ASN A 404 -34.18 -6.81 -8.02
N LYS A 405 -32.87 -6.76 -7.91
CA LYS A 405 -32.13 -5.50 -7.94
C LYS A 405 -32.24 -4.83 -9.31
N ALA A 406 -32.09 -5.58 -10.37
CA ALA A 406 -32.32 -5.06 -11.74
C ALA A 406 -33.71 -4.41 -11.88
N LYS A 407 -34.75 -5.06 -11.33
CA LYS A 407 -36.10 -4.50 -11.28
C LYS A 407 -36.19 -3.25 -10.42
N PHE A 408 -35.63 -3.27 -9.23
CA PHE A 408 -35.69 -2.15 -8.28
C PHE A 408 -35.07 -0.88 -8.86
N TYR A 409 -33.90 -1.00 -9.50
CA TYR A 409 -33.18 0.13 -10.10
C TYR A 409 -33.62 0.45 -11.53
N ASN A 410 -34.57 -0.29 -12.09
CA ASN A 410 -35.04 -0.18 -13.47
C ASN A 410 -33.89 -0.27 -14.49
N VAL A 411 -33.10 -1.36 -14.40
CA VAL A 411 -31.93 -1.60 -15.24
C VAL A 411 -32.34 -1.79 -16.70
N ASN A 412 -31.69 -1.07 -17.61
CA ASN A 412 -31.92 -1.20 -19.05
C ASN A 412 -31.12 -2.35 -19.66
N GLU A 413 -29.89 -2.53 -19.18
CA GLU A 413 -28.96 -3.54 -19.68
C GLU A 413 -28.11 -4.14 -18.56
N VAL A 414 -27.87 -5.45 -18.64
CA VAL A 414 -26.99 -6.20 -17.75
C VAL A 414 -25.76 -6.61 -18.53
N VAL A 415 -24.59 -6.21 -18.08
CA VAL A 415 -23.27 -6.55 -18.63
C VAL A 415 -22.64 -7.64 -17.77
N ILE A 416 -22.20 -8.75 -18.36
CA ILE A 416 -21.67 -9.90 -17.64
C ILE A 416 -20.29 -10.26 -18.20
N GLU A 417 -19.30 -10.45 -17.33
CA GLU A 417 -18.03 -10.97 -17.77
C GLU A 417 -18.14 -12.46 -18.15
N SER A 418 -17.74 -12.80 -19.37
CA SER A 418 -17.88 -14.16 -19.90
C SER A 418 -16.72 -15.10 -19.60
N ASN A 419 -15.66 -14.61 -18.93
CA ASN A 419 -14.45 -15.38 -18.63
C ASN A 419 -14.71 -16.58 -17.74
N PHE A 420 -15.82 -16.61 -17.00
CA PHE A 420 -16.22 -17.73 -16.17
C PHE A 420 -17.19 -18.66 -16.89
N GLY A 421 -16.76 -19.92 -17.13
CA GLY A 421 -17.62 -21.00 -17.62
C GLY A 421 -18.24 -20.79 -19.00
N ASP A 422 -17.54 -20.10 -19.91
CA ASP A 422 -17.97 -19.88 -21.31
C ASP A 422 -19.42 -19.39 -21.44
N GLY A 423 -19.82 -18.39 -20.64
CA GLY A 423 -21.17 -17.81 -20.68
C GLY A 423 -22.23 -18.59 -19.87
N MET A 424 -21.85 -19.57 -19.04
CA MET A 424 -22.79 -20.35 -18.23
C MET A 424 -23.61 -19.45 -17.29
N PHE A 425 -22.98 -18.46 -16.63
CA PHE A 425 -23.67 -17.55 -15.72
C PHE A 425 -24.79 -16.77 -16.42
N SER A 426 -24.51 -16.24 -17.59
CA SER A 426 -25.48 -15.53 -18.44
C SER A 426 -26.67 -16.43 -18.84
N GLN A 427 -26.39 -17.70 -19.20
CA GLN A 427 -27.45 -18.66 -19.54
C GLN A 427 -28.37 -18.97 -18.35
N LEU A 428 -27.82 -19.00 -17.12
CA LEU A 428 -28.61 -19.23 -15.91
C LEU A 428 -29.37 -17.97 -15.47
N LEU A 429 -28.82 -16.78 -15.66
CA LEU A 429 -29.44 -15.52 -15.24
C LEU A 429 -30.56 -15.07 -16.20
N LYS A 430 -30.37 -15.21 -17.51
CA LYS A 430 -31.34 -14.77 -18.54
C LYS A 430 -32.79 -15.25 -18.29
N PRO A 431 -33.08 -16.53 -17.98
CA PRO A 431 -34.45 -16.98 -17.69
C PRO A 431 -35.06 -16.31 -16.45
N VAL A 432 -34.22 -16.04 -15.42
CA VAL A 432 -34.66 -15.39 -14.18
C VAL A 432 -34.96 -13.91 -14.43
N LEU A 433 -34.11 -13.22 -15.19
CA LEU A 433 -34.33 -11.82 -15.61
C LEU A 433 -35.62 -11.71 -16.45
N ASN A 434 -35.79 -12.56 -17.46
CA ASN A 434 -36.97 -12.53 -18.30
C ASN A 434 -38.29 -12.70 -17.52
N ARG A 435 -38.26 -13.43 -16.41
CA ARG A 435 -39.43 -13.61 -15.53
C ARG A 435 -39.68 -12.43 -14.61
N ILE A 436 -38.61 -11.76 -14.06
CA ILE A 436 -38.72 -10.75 -13.01
C ILE A 436 -38.63 -9.33 -13.58
N HIS A 437 -37.67 -9.08 -14.48
CA HIS A 437 -37.40 -7.80 -15.11
C HIS A 437 -36.70 -8.01 -16.47
N PRO A 438 -37.48 -8.13 -17.57
CA PRO A 438 -36.90 -8.28 -18.89
C PRO A 438 -36.04 -7.07 -19.27
N CYS A 439 -34.75 -7.30 -19.55
CA CYS A 439 -33.80 -6.29 -19.99
C CYS A 439 -32.73 -6.92 -20.91
N ALA A 440 -31.98 -6.08 -21.62
CA ALA A 440 -30.89 -6.54 -22.47
C ALA A 440 -29.78 -7.18 -21.63
N VAL A 441 -29.08 -8.20 -22.17
CA VAL A 441 -27.93 -8.85 -21.53
C VAL A 441 -26.81 -8.95 -22.53
N GLN A 442 -25.72 -8.26 -22.25
CA GLN A 442 -24.48 -8.25 -23.01
C GLN A 442 -23.40 -9.06 -22.29
N GLU A 443 -22.67 -9.89 -23.03
CA GLU A 443 -21.50 -10.59 -22.53
C GLU A 443 -20.24 -9.87 -23.01
N ILE A 444 -19.30 -9.62 -22.10
CA ILE A 444 -18.00 -9.01 -22.42
C ILE A 444 -16.86 -9.99 -22.09
N ASN A 445 -15.80 -9.95 -22.87
CA ASN A 445 -14.61 -10.76 -22.67
C ASN A 445 -13.38 -9.85 -22.60
N ASN A 446 -12.78 -9.78 -21.43
CA ASN A 446 -11.61 -8.96 -21.17
C ASN A 446 -10.33 -9.81 -21.24
N ARG A 447 -9.39 -9.43 -22.11
CA ARG A 447 -8.10 -10.13 -22.31
C ARG A 447 -6.89 -9.36 -21.76
N GLN A 448 -7.11 -8.13 -21.31
CA GLN A 448 -6.06 -7.29 -20.73
C GLN A 448 -5.76 -7.68 -19.27
N GLN A 449 -4.62 -7.23 -18.76
CA GLN A 449 -4.33 -7.37 -17.34
C GLN A 449 -5.38 -6.62 -16.53
N LYS A 450 -6.04 -7.32 -15.60
CA LYS A 450 -7.21 -6.85 -14.86
C LYS A 450 -6.93 -5.54 -14.11
N GLU A 451 -5.87 -5.50 -13.32
CA GLU A 451 -5.51 -4.35 -12.49
C GLU A 451 -5.28 -3.08 -13.34
N LYS A 452 -4.53 -3.22 -14.42
CA LYS A 452 -4.26 -2.11 -15.33
C LYS A 452 -5.53 -1.63 -16.03
N ARG A 453 -6.37 -2.54 -16.50
CA ARG A 453 -7.65 -2.21 -17.14
C ARG A 453 -8.56 -1.42 -16.20
N ILE A 454 -8.66 -1.84 -14.94
CA ILE A 454 -9.47 -1.15 -13.93
C ILE A 454 -8.96 0.29 -13.72
N ILE A 455 -7.64 0.45 -13.56
CA ILE A 455 -7.02 1.78 -13.38
C ILE A 455 -7.25 2.64 -14.60
N ASP A 456 -6.89 2.16 -15.79
CA ASP A 456 -7.02 2.91 -17.06
C ASP A 456 -8.48 3.35 -17.33
N THR A 457 -9.46 2.58 -16.83
CA THR A 457 -10.89 2.90 -16.97
C THR A 457 -11.38 3.93 -15.95
N LEU A 458 -10.99 3.79 -14.68
CA LEU A 458 -11.57 4.60 -13.59
C LEU A 458 -10.82 5.91 -13.36
N GLU A 459 -9.48 5.91 -13.45
CA GLU A 459 -8.66 7.06 -13.09
C GLU A 459 -9.02 8.33 -13.88
N PRO A 460 -9.19 8.32 -15.23
CA PRO A 460 -9.50 9.53 -15.98
C PRO A 460 -10.84 10.16 -15.58
N LEU A 461 -11.86 9.34 -15.32
CA LEU A 461 -13.19 9.82 -14.94
C LEU A 461 -13.24 10.30 -13.49
N LEU A 462 -12.49 9.66 -12.60
CA LEU A 462 -12.30 10.14 -11.23
C LEU A 462 -11.55 11.47 -11.22
N MET A 463 -10.41 11.57 -11.89
CA MET A 463 -9.63 12.82 -11.97
C MET A 463 -10.42 13.98 -12.59
N SER A 464 -11.36 13.69 -13.49
CA SER A 464 -12.27 14.70 -14.05
C SER A 464 -13.53 14.91 -13.23
N HIS A 465 -13.67 14.24 -12.07
CA HIS A 465 -14.81 14.32 -11.15
C HIS A 465 -16.16 14.05 -11.83
N LYS A 466 -16.18 13.04 -12.71
CA LYS A 466 -17.38 12.64 -13.46
C LYS A 466 -18.16 11.50 -12.80
N ILE A 467 -17.66 10.96 -11.70
CA ILE A 467 -18.31 9.87 -10.96
C ILE A 467 -18.91 10.42 -9.67
N VAL A 468 -20.23 10.30 -9.55
CA VAL A 468 -20.98 10.67 -8.34
C VAL A 468 -21.33 9.38 -7.59
N LEU A 469 -20.93 9.32 -6.32
CA LEU A 469 -21.14 8.16 -5.45
C LEU A 469 -22.29 8.42 -4.48
N ASN A 470 -23.28 7.52 -4.44
CA ASN A 470 -24.36 7.61 -3.46
C ASN A 470 -23.82 7.37 -2.05
N GLN A 471 -24.15 8.25 -1.12
CA GLN A 471 -23.70 8.15 0.27
C GLN A 471 -24.12 6.84 0.94
N SER A 472 -25.29 6.29 0.59
CA SER A 472 -25.76 4.99 1.10
C SER A 472 -24.82 3.84 0.74
N VAL A 473 -24.21 3.88 -0.46
CA VAL A 473 -23.24 2.85 -0.91
C VAL A 473 -22.01 2.83 0.00
N ILE A 474 -21.52 4.00 0.41
CA ILE A 474 -20.36 4.09 1.31
C ILE A 474 -20.70 3.48 2.68
N MET A 475 -21.90 3.76 3.20
CA MET A 475 -22.35 3.22 4.48
C MET A 475 -22.50 1.70 4.47
N ASP A 476 -23.02 1.15 3.38
CA ASP A 476 -23.19 -0.29 3.22
C ASP A 476 -21.82 -0.98 3.00
N ASP A 477 -20.92 -0.37 2.22
CA ASP A 477 -19.56 -0.86 2.00
C ASP A 477 -18.74 -0.86 3.30
N TYR A 478 -18.91 0.17 4.14
CA TYR A 478 -18.24 0.22 5.44
C TYR A 478 -18.66 -0.92 6.37
N ARG A 479 -19.95 -1.31 6.37
CA ARG A 479 -20.42 -2.48 7.12
C ARG A 479 -19.80 -3.78 6.64
N VAL A 480 -19.50 -3.88 5.33
CA VAL A 480 -18.76 -5.01 4.78
C VAL A 480 -17.31 -4.98 5.26
N TYR A 481 -16.66 -3.81 5.22
CA TYR A 481 -15.29 -3.65 5.70
C TYR A 481 -15.12 -4.07 7.16
N GLU A 482 -16.03 -3.71 8.04
CA GLU A 482 -15.98 -4.10 9.46
C GLU A 482 -15.96 -5.63 9.68
N ARG A 483 -16.55 -6.40 8.77
CA ARG A 483 -16.62 -7.85 8.84
C ARG A 483 -15.53 -8.54 8.03
N GLN A 484 -15.33 -8.08 6.82
CA GLN A 484 -14.45 -8.70 5.82
C GLN A 484 -13.78 -7.59 4.98
N PRO A 485 -12.71 -6.97 5.45
CA PRO A 485 -12.07 -5.81 4.79
C PRO A 485 -11.75 -6.00 3.32
N ALA A 486 -11.30 -7.19 2.91
CA ALA A 486 -10.88 -7.47 1.55
C ALA A 486 -12.02 -7.41 0.51
N TYR A 487 -13.28 -7.49 0.95
CA TYR A 487 -14.45 -7.40 0.07
C TYR A 487 -15.07 -5.98 0.02
N SER A 488 -14.53 -5.01 0.76
CA SER A 488 -14.99 -3.62 0.66
C SER A 488 -14.52 -2.99 -0.66
N PHE A 489 -15.44 -2.37 -1.39
CA PHE A 489 -15.14 -1.63 -2.61
C PHE A 489 -14.13 -0.51 -2.39
N VAL A 490 -14.33 0.29 -1.33
CA VAL A 490 -13.41 1.40 -1.01
C VAL A 490 -12.02 0.89 -0.65
N TYR A 491 -11.92 -0.23 0.07
CA TYR A 491 -10.64 -0.88 0.34
C TYR A 491 -9.96 -1.36 -0.95
N GLN A 492 -10.68 -2.07 -1.81
CA GLN A 492 -10.18 -2.55 -3.09
C GLN A 492 -9.69 -1.40 -3.97
N MET A 493 -10.52 -0.36 -4.13
CA MET A 493 -10.22 0.81 -4.94
C MET A 493 -8.94 1.52 -4.49
N THR A 494 -8.83 1.84 -3.21
CA THR A 494 -7.75 2.68 -2.69
C THR A 494 -6.42 1.94 -2.51
N ARG A 495 -6.40 0.62 -2.74
CA ARG A 495 -5.19 -0.23 -2.60
C ARG A 495 -4.88 -1.04 -3.85
N LEU A 496 -5.56 -0.74 -4.96
CA LEU A 496 -5.20 -1.29 -6.27
C LEU A 496 -3.98 -0.55 -6.83
N CYS A 497 -3.03 -1.31 -7.37
CA CYS A 497 -1.91 -0.81 -8.17
C CYS A 497 -1.78 -1.68 -9.44
N ASP A 498 -0.90 -1.30 -10.34
CA ASP A 498 -0.68 -1.98 -11.63
C ASP A 498 0.04 -3.33 -11.55
N GLU A 499 0.46 -3.75 -10.36
CA GLU A 499 1.10 -5.04 -10.13
C GLU A 499 0.08 -6.18 -10.07
N ARG A 500 0.35 -7.30 -10.75
CA ARG A 500 -0.52 -8.48 -10.70
C ARG A 500 -0.66 -9.04 -9.29
N GLY A 501 -1.90 -9.31 -8.87
CA GLY A 501 -2.21 -9.80 -7.52
C GLY A 501 -2.03 -8.71 -6.45
N ALA A 502 -2.21 -7.45 -6.81
CA ALA A 502 -2.19 -6.33 -5.88
C ALA A 502 -3.14 -6.53 -4.70
N LEU A 503 -4.31 -7.09 -4.97
CA LEU A 503 -5.37 -7.39 -4.00
C LEU A 503 -5.64 -8.90 -3.90
N ALA A 504 -6.21 -9.33 -2.78
CA ALA A 504 -6.72 -10.69 -2.60
C ALA A 504 -8.06 -10.90 -3.33
N HIS A 505 -8.90 -9.87 -3.33
CA HIS A 505 -10.19 -9.80 -4.00
C HIS A 505 -10.33 -8.42 -4.63
N ASP A 506 -10.79 -8.34 -5.86
CA ASP A 506 -11.03 -7.11 -6.62
C ASP A 506 -12.40 -7.10 -7.34
N ASP A 507 -13.25 -8.07 -7.02
CA ASP A 507 -14.47 -8.39 -7.74
C ASP A 507 -15.45 -7.21 -7.79
N ARG A 508 -15.67 -6.50 -6.65
CA ARG A 508 -16.57 -5.34 -6.59
C ARG A 508 -16.05 -4.16 -7.39
N LEU A 509 -14.74 -3.93 -7.31
CA LEU A 509 -14.09 -2.88 -8.07
C LEU A 509 -14.12 -3.16 -9.57
N ASP A 510 -13.93 -4.42 -9.96
CA ASP A 510 -14.05 -4.83 -11.36
C ASP A 510 -15.46 -4.67 -11.90
N ALA A 511 -16.48 -5.06 -11.13
CA ALA A 511 -17.88 -4.82 -11.52
C ALA A 511 -18.15 -3.31 -11.74
N VAL A 512 -17.59 -2.43 -10.92
CA VAL A 512 -17.69 -0.97 -11.13
C VAL A 512 -16.97 -0.55 -12.41
N ALA A 513 -15.75 -1.03 -12.62
CA ALA A 513 -14.98 -0.69 -13.82
C ALA A 513 -15.66 -1.16 -15.10
N MET A 514 -16.28 -2.34 -15.10
CA MET A 514 -17.07 -2.84 -16.25
C MET A 514 -18.28 -1.95 -16.56
N ALA A 515 -19.02 -1.51 -15.54
CA ALA A 515 -20.16 -0.62 -15.73
C ALA A 515 -19.73 0.77 -16.22
N VAL A 516 -18.58 1.27 -15.75
CA VAL A 516 -17.99 2.53 -16.20
C VAL A 516 -17.52 2.42 -17.65
N ALA A 517 -16.84 1.33 -18.02
CA ALA A 517 -16.38 1.08 -19.38
C ALA A 517 -17.54 1.04 -20.38
N TYR A 518 -18.65 0.39 -20.00
CA TYR A 518 -19.86 0.36 -20.82
C TYR A 518 -20.35 1.77 -21.18
N TRP A 519 -20.42 2.66 -20.21
CA TRP A 519 -20.86 4.03 -20.45
C TRP A 519 -19.85 4.86 -21.24
N HIS A 520 -18.56 4.63 -21.06
CA HIS A 520 -17.51 5.28 -21.85
C HIS A 520 -17.67 4.95 -23.35
N ASP A 521 -17.88 3.67 -23.67
CA ASP A 521 -18.09 3.23 -25.05
C ASP A 521 -19.38 3.80 -25.68
N VAL A 522 -20.44 3.94 -24.87
CA VAL A 522 -21.70 4.58 -25.31
C VAL A 522 -21.49 6.07 -25.55
N LEU A 523 -20.79 6.76 -24.65
CA LEU A 523 -20.48 8.18 -24.78
C LEU A 523 -19.63 8.48 -26.01
N ASP A 524 -18.64 7.67 -26.31
CA ASP A 524 -17.81 7.82 -27.50
C ASP A 524 -18.61 7.62 -28.79
N ARG A 525 -19.59 6.71 -28.78
CA ARG A 525 -20.51 6.50 -29.92
C ARG A 525 -21.46 7.70 -30.09
N ASP A 526 -22.06 8.16 -29.01
CA ASP A 526 -22.99 9.30 -29.02
C ASP A 526 -22.29 10.61 -29.42
N ALA A 527 -21.05 10.82 -28.97
CA ALA A 527 -20.25 11.98 -29.35
C ALA A 527 -19.91 11.98 -30.85
N ASN A 528 -19.61 10.82 -31.42
CA ASN A 528 -19.34 10.70 -32.86
C ASN A 528 -20.61 10.92 -33.69
N VAL A 529 -21.77 10.36 -33.26
CA VAL A 529 -23.05 10.58 -33.90
C VAL A 529 -23.47 12.05 -33.79
N GLY A 530 -23.33 12.68 -32.63
CA GLY A 530 -23.59 14.10 -32.45
C GLY A 530 -22.68 15.02 -33.27
N MET A 531 -21.42 14.65 -33.50
CA MET A 531 -20.53 15.36 -34.43
C MET A 531 -20.96 15.16 -35.90
N GLU A 532 -21.40 13.96 -36.27
CA GLU A 532 -21.90 13.70 -37.62
C GLU A 532 -23.21 14.45 -37.87
N GLU A 533 -24.15 14.43 -36.92
CA GLU A 533 -25.41 15.19 -36.99
C GLU A 533 -25.17 16.71 -37.06
N HIS A 534 -24.26 17.23 -36.24
CA HIS A 534 -23.90 18.66 -36.29
C HIS A 534 -23.20 19.06 -37.59
N LEU A 535 -22.38 18.16 -38.14
CA LEU A 535 -21.76 18.37 -39.45
C LEU A 535 -22.79 18.32 -40.58
N GLU A 536 -23.79 17.41 -40.49
CA GLU A 536 -24.89 17.35 -41.44
C GLU A 536 -25.78 18.57 -41.34
N GLU A 537 -26.13 19.06 -40.14
CA GLU A 537 -26.87 20.32 -39.95
C GLU A 537 -26.10 21.54 -40.49
N GLU A 538 -24.77 21.61 -40.24
CA GLU A 538 -23.95 22.66 -40.85
C GLU A 538 -23.97 22.56 -42.41
N LEU A 539 -23.81 21.34 -42.94
CA LEU A 539 -23.83 21.12 -44.38
C LEU A 539 -25.19 21.42 -45.00
N GLU A 540 -26.32 21.10 -44.35
CA GLU A 540 -27.67 21.49 -44.78
C GLU A 540 -27.88 23.01 -44.74
N MET A 541 -27.38 23.67 -43.69
CA MET A 541 -27.43 25.16 -43.57
C MET A 541 -26.59 25.86 -44.67
N TRP A 542 -25.52 25.20 -45.14
CA TRP A 542 -24.74 25.70 -46.29
C TRP A 542 -25.32 25.31 -47.65
N ALA A 543 -26.19 24.28 -47.71
CA ALA A 543 -26.81 23.82 -48.95
C ALA A 543 -28.15 24.47 -49.26
N ASP A 544 -28.72 25.29 -48.35
CA ASP A 544 -29.99 25.98 -48.57
C ASP A 544 -29.73 27.30 -49.37
N PRO A 545 -30.10 27.33 -50.65
CA PRO A 545 -29.80 28.48 -51.50
C PRO A 545 -30.71 29.69 -51.25
N ASP A 546 -31.82 29.57 -50.48
CA ASP A 546 -32.88 30.57 -50.31
C ASP A 546 -32.94 31.23 -48.91
N GLY A 547 -32.12 30.79 -47.94
CA GLY A 547 -32.00 31.38 -46.61
C GLY A 547 -31.15 32.65 -46.62
N GLY A 548 -31.78 33.78 -46.62
CA GLY A 548 -31.34 35.16 -46.65
C GLY A 548 -29.85 35.43 -46.32
N ALA A 549 -29.05 35.62 -47.35
CA ALA A 549 -27.62 35.92 -47.26
C ALA A 549 -27.34 37.20 -46.45
N LEU A 550 -26.82 37.05 -45.24
CA LEU A 550 -25.99 38.06 -44.61
C LEU A 550 -24.62 38.03 -45.26
N ASN A 551 -24.31 39.08 -45.95
CA ASN A 551 -23.12 39.37 -46.75
C ASN A 551 -21.84 39.31 -45.86
N TRP A 552 -21.18 38.18 -45.80
CA TRP A 552 -19.85 38.04 -45.20
C TRP A 552 -18.80 38.06 -46.32
N GLY A 553 -17.97 39.09 -46.27
CA GLY A 553 -16.95 39.38 -47.29
C GLY A 553 -15.98 38.19 -47.48
N LYS A 554 -15.59 38.08 -48.75
CA LYS A 554 -14.63 37.20 -49.44
C LYS A 554 -13.83 36.15 -48.67
N PRO A 555 -13.73 34.94 -49.20
CA PRO A 555 -13.20 33.72 -48.55
C PRO A 555 -11.68 33.62 -48.58
N GLU A 556 -10.92 34.67 -48.34
CA GLU A 556 -9.45 34.58 -48.28
C GLU A 556 -8.89 34.09 -46.94
N VAL A 557 -9.72 33.99 -45.87
CA VAL A 557 -9.26 33.60 -44.55
C VAL A 557 -9.42 32.10 -44.28
N PHE A 558 -10.17 31.37 -45.12
CA PHE A 558 -10.46 29.95 -44.90
C PHE A 558 -9.46 28.97 -45.52
N ASN A 559 -8.64 29.42 -46.48
CA ASN A 559 -7.66 28.51 -47.10
C ASN A 559 -6.41 28.22 -46.24
N ASP A 560 -6.14 29.04 -45.22
CA ASP A 560 -4.98 28.80 -44.34
C ASP A 560 -5.27 27.85 -43.18
N LYS A 561 -6.55 27.60 -42.85
CA LYS A 561 -6.90 26.65 -41.78
C LYS A 561 -7.06 25.18 -42.25
N LEU A 562 -7.33 24.98 -43.54
CA LEU A 562 -7.41 23.63 -44.14
C LEU A 562 -6.06 23.06 -44.56
N SER A 563 -4.99 23.85 -44.56
CA SER A 563 -3.64 23.38 -44.84
C SER A 563 -2.89 22.75 -43.62
N LEU A 564 -3.44 22.91 -42.40
CA LEU A 564 -2.86 22.37 -41.17
C LEU A 564 -3.31 20.93 -40.84
N GLY A 565 -4.20 20.34 -41.63
CA GLY A 565 -4.72 18.97 -41.44
C GLY A 565 -3.96 17.87 -42.17
N LYS A 566 -2.85 18.15 -42.84
CA LYS A 566 -1.98 17.13 -43.47
C LYS A 566 -0.56 17.20 -42.93
N MET A 567 -0.38 16.90 -41.67
CA MET A 567 0.91 16.46 -41.20
C MET A 567 1.03 14.96 -41.39
N HIS A 568 1.84 14.59 -42.34
CA HIS A 568 2.34 13.25 -42.58
C HIS A 568 2.83 12.59 -41.28
N VAL A 569 2.19 11.52 -40.89
CA VAL A 569 2.83 10.49 -40.08
C VAL A 569 3.67 9.65 -41.05
N SER A 570 4.92 10.01 -41.23
CA SER A 570 5.91 9.15 -41.86
C SER A 570 7.16 9.14 -41.00
N ASN A 571 7.46 7.94 -40.50
CA ASN A 571 8.78 7.45 -40.12
C ASN A 571 9.48 8.03 -38.92
N LEU A 572 9.28 7.41 -37.75
CA LEU A 572 10.38 7.18 -36.81
C LEU A 572 10.29 5.76 -36.28
N ASN A 573 10.97 4.86 -36.96
CA ASN A 573 11.30 3.53 -36.46
C ASN A 573 12.81 3.57 -36.08
N PRO A 574 13.21 3.57 -34.81
CA PRO A 574 14.60 3.73 -34.39
C PRO A 574 15.32 2.40 -34.11
N PHE A 575 14.96 1.29 -34.74
CA PHE A 575 15.73 0.05 -34.59
C PHE A 575 16.05 -0.64 -35.95
N ARG A 576 17.14 -0.21 -36.57
CA ARG A 576 18.02 -1.08 -37.37
C ARG A 576 19.46 -0.65 -37.14
N LYS A 577 20.20 -1.50 -36.49
CA LYS A 577 21.67 -1.53 -36.51
C LYS A 577 22.15 -2.43 -37.68
N PRO A 578 23.34 -2.13 -38.25
CA PRO A 578 23.98 -3.00 -39.17
C PRO A 578 24.52 -4.28 -38.52
#